data_c6d82397bc2f348f96c716b191ef1649
#
_entry.id   c6d82397bc2f348f96c716b191ef1649
#
_cell.length_a   1.000
_cell.length_b   1.000
_cell.length_c   1.000
_cell.angle_alpha   90.00
_cell.angle_beta   90.00
_cell.angle_gamma   90.00
#
_symmetry.space_group_name_H-M   'P 1'
#
loop_
_entity.id
_entity.type
_entity.pdbx_description
1 polymer ?
#
loop_
_entity_poly.entity_id
_entity_poly.type
_entity_poly.pdbx_seq_one_letter_code
_entity_poly.pdbx_strand_id
1 'polypeptide(L)' 'MMVMARIPSEDNYISIDEAAEYIGIKTVTLRNWIKSKKPGLPVYRVGKLWKFKRAELDEWIASGKSAME' A
#
# COMPACT_ATOMS: atom_id res chain seq x y z
N MET A 1 14.66 22.39 11.34
CA MET A 1 14.46 21.99 11.05
C MET A 1 13.44 21.46 11.06
N MET A 2 12.81 21.23 11.31
CA MET A 2 11.89 20.77 11.27
C MET A 2 11.34 20.19 10.28
N VAL A 3 11.53 20.43 9.48
CA VAL A 3 11.17 19.89 8.36
C VAL A 3 11.25 18.53 8.28
N MET A 4 12.17 17.97 8.84
CA MET A 4 12.37 16.65 8.69
C MET A 4 11.33 15.83 9.18
N ALA A 5 10.61 16.21 10.07
CA ALA A 5 9.61 15.36 10.65
C ALA A 5 8.58 14.94 9.63
N ARG A 6 8.24 15.82 8.73
CA ARG A 6 7.25 15.48 7.79
C ARG A 6 7.74 14.61 6.73
N ILE A 7 8.93 14.81 6.34
CA ILE A 7 9.47 14.07 5.25
C ILE A 7 9.42 12.58 5.44
N PRO A 8 9.79 12.05 6.58
CA PRO A 8 9.70 10.62 6.79
C PRO A 8 8.30 10.10 6.65
N SER A 9 7.33 10.87 7.11
CA SER A 9 5.96 10.43 7.00
C SER A 9 5.52 10.34 5.56
N GLU A 10 5.92 11.30 4.76
CA GLU A 10 5.53 11.30 3.38
C GLU A 10 6.14 10.14 2.65
N ASP A 11 7.36 9.80 3.00
CA ASP A 11 8.02 8.69 2.34
C ASP A 11 7.40 7.37 2.75
N ASN A 12 6.87 7.30 3.95
CA ASN A 12 6.34 6.05 4.44
C ASN A 12 4.98 5.68 3.85
N TYR A 13 4.22 6.65 3.45
CA TYR A 13 2.89 6.37 2.93
C TYR A 13 2.75 6.80 1.49
N ILE A 14 2.20 5.91 0.66
CA ILE A 14 2.00 6.22 -0.74
C ILE A 14 0.53 6.00 -1.08
N SER A 15 0.11 6.59 -2.18
CA SER A 15 -1.28 6.51 -2.60
C SER A 15 -1.58 5.15 -3.21
N ILE A 16 -2.84 4.88 -3.46
CA ILE A 16 -3.24 3.62 -4.07
C ILE A 16 -2.67 3.53 -5.48
N ASP A 17 -2.62 4.65 -6.21
CA ASP A 17 -2.05 4.64 -7.55
C ASP A 17 -0.57 4.30 -7.51
N GLU A 18 0.14 4.91 -6.58
CA GLU A 18 1.55 4.65 -6.43
C GLU A 18 1.82 3.23 -5.97
N ALA A 19 0.97 2.73 -5.07
CA ALA A 19 1.13 1.37 -4.58
C ALA A 19 0.93 0.36 -5.70
N ALA A 20 -0.09 0.57 -6.51
CA ALA A 20 -0.36 -0.34 -7.63
C ALA A 20 0.81 -0.34 -8.60
N GLU A 21 1.34 0.83 -8.88
CA GLU A 21 2.47 0.94 -9.78
C GLU A 21 3.71 0.28 -9.18
N TYR A 22 3.89 0.46 -7.89
CA TYR A 22 5.05 -0.09 -7.19
C TYR A 22 5.07 -1.62 -7.28
N ILE A 23 3.92 -2.24 -7.12
CA ILE A 23 3.86 -3.70 -7.17
C ILE A 23 3.51 -4.24 -8.55
N GLY A 24 3.31 -3.36 -9.52
CA GLY A 24 3.14 -3.78 -10.90
C GLY A 24 1.77 -4.28 -11.28
N ILE A 25 0.73 -3.74 -10.67
CA ILE A 25 -0.63 -4.15 -11.01
C ILE A 25 -1.45 -2.89 -11.32
N LYS A 26 -2.65 -3.10 -11.81
CA LYS A 26 -3.52 -1.98 -12.12
C LYS A 26 -4.20 -1.50 -10.85
N THR A 27 -4.49 -0.20 -10.82
CA THR A 27 -5.15 0.37 -9.67
C THR A 27 -6.49 -0.30 -9.38
N VAL A 28 -7.22 -0.63 -10.42
CA VAL A 28 -8.52 -1.28 -10.24
C VAL A 28 -8.36 -2.64 -9.56
N THR A 29 -7.27 -3.33 -9.88
CA THR A 29 -6.99 -4.61 -9.24
C THR A 29 -6.76 -4.42 -7.75
N LEU A 30 -5.97 -3.41 -7.40
CA LEU A 30 -5.67 -3.15 -6.02
C LEU A 30 -6.94 -2.74 -5.26
N ARG A 31 -7.81 -1.95 -5.89
CA ARG A 31 -9.07 -1.60 -5.26
C ARG A 31 -9.92 -2.82 -4.99
N ASN A 32 -9.95 -3.75 -5.94
CA ASN A 32 -10.71 -4.97 -5.76
C ASN A 32 -10.15 -5.79 -4.61
N TRP A 33 -8.84 -5.82 -4.46
CA TRP A 33 -8.22 -6.53 -3.36
C TRP A 33 -8.64 -5.92 -2.02
N ILE A 34 -8.74 -4.60 -1.96
CA ILE A 34 -9.18 -3.93 -0.74
C ILE A 34 -10.61 -4.30 -0.44
N LYS A 35 -11.47 -4.29 -1.46
CA LYS A 35 -12.87 -4.61 -1.26
C LYS A 35 -13.07 -6.05 -0.83
N SER A 36 -12.30 -6.95 -1.38
CA SER A 36 -12.46 -8.37 -1.06
C SER A 36 -11.70 -8.74 0.21
N LYS A 37 -11.00 -7.76 0.80
CA LYS A 37 -10.25 -7.98 2.03
C LYS A 37 -9.23 -9.09 1.86
N LYS A 38 -8.41 -8.95 0.82
CA LYS A 38 -7.40 -9.94 0.55
C LYS A 38 -6.52 -10.12 1.80
N PRO A 39 -6.25 -11.35 2.18
CA PRO A 39 -5.57 -11.63 3.45
C PRO A 39 -4.22 -10.94 3.57
N GLY A 40 -4.04 -10.26 4.69
CA GLY A 40 -2.76 -9.66 4.99
C GLY A 40 -2.42 -8.39 4.25
N LEU A 41 -3.30 -7.93 3.36
CA LEU A 41 -3.00 -6.72 2.60
C LEU A 41 -2.77 -5.54 3.54
N PRO A 42 -1.57 -4.96 3.52
CA PRO A 42 -1.27 -3.84 4.42
C PRO A 42 -1.79 -2.53 3.85
N VAL A 43 -2.99 -2.15 4.24
CA VAL A 43 -3.60 -0.92 3.77
C VAL A 43 -4.05 -0.07 4.95
N TYR A 44 -3.88 1.24 4.81
CA TYR A 44 -4.28 2.19 5.83
C TYR A 44 -5.29 3.15 5.24
N ARG A 45 -6.20 3.61 6.05
CA ARG A 45 -7.19 4.56 5.61
C ARG A 45 -6.96 5.89 6.29
N VAL A 46 -6.74 6.93 5.50
CA VAL A 46 -6.54 8.26 6.03
C VAL A 46 -7.62 9.13 5.42
N GLY A 47 -8.64 9.44 6.21
CA GLY A 47 -9.80 10.15 5.68
C GLY A 47 -10.47 9.29 4.63
N LYS A 48 -10.55 9.79 3.43
CA LYS A 48 -11.18 9.04 2.34
C LYS A 48 -10.15 8.37 1.45
N LEU A 49 -8.88 8.47 1.81
CA LEU A 49 -7.83 7.94 0.96
C LEU A 49 -7.25 6.66 1.51
N TRP A 50 -6.86 5.79 0.59
CA TRP A 50 -6.16 4.57 0.95
C TRP A 50 -4.68 4.84 0.88
N LYS A 51 -3.94 4.42 1.88
CA LYS A 51 -2.49 4.62 1.94
C LYS A 51 -1.79 3.30 2.19
N PHE A 52 -0.56 3.23 1.73
CA PHE A 52 0.23 2.00 1.85
C PHE A 52 1.66 2.36 2.22
N LYS A 53 2.40 1.39 2.72
CA LYS A 53 3.82 1.56 2.98
C LYS A 53 4.58 0.59 2.10
N ARG A 54 5.61 1.10 1.40
CA ARG A 54 6.36 0.26 0.48
C ARG A 54 6.97 -0.95 1.15
N ALA A 55 7.55 -0.74 2.32
CA ALA A 55 8.21 -1.85 3.02
C ALA A 55 7.23 -2.95 3.37
N GLU A 56 6.02 -2.58 3.75
CA GLU A 56 5.02 -3.56 4.09
C GLU A 56 4.50 -4.29 2.87
N LEU A 57 4.40 -3.57 1.76
CA LEU A 57 4.00 -4.21 0.52
C LEU A 57 5.05 -5.24 0.09
N ASP A 58 6.33 -4.88 0.25
CA ASP A 58 7.39 -5.80 -0.08
C ASP A 58 7.30 -7.08 0.74
N GLU A 59 7.08 -6.94 2.04
CA GLU A 59 7.00 -8.09 2.91
C GLU A 59 5.79 -8.95 2.57
N TRP A 60 4.68 -8.31 2.28
CA TRP A 60 3.46 -9.03 1.98
C TRP A 60 3.62 -9.85 0.70
N ILE A 61 4.23 -9.23 -0.31
CA ILE A 61 4.45 -9.93 -1.56
C ILE A 61 5.47 -11.06 -1.37
N ALA A 62 6.52 -10.79 -0.62
CA ALA A 62 7.54 -11.79 -0.38
C ALA A 62 7.00 -12.98 0.38
N SER A 63 5.97 -12.78 1.19
CA SER A 63 5.40 -13.87 1.96
C SER A 63 4.52 -14.77 1.08
N GLY A 64 4.23 -14.35 -0.13
CA GLY A 64 3.40 -15.15 -1.03
C GLY A 64 1.92 -14.96 -0.84
N LYS A 65 1.51 -14.15 0.12
CA LYS A 65 0.08 -13.98 0.38
C LYS A 65 -0.65 -13.32 -0.77
N SER A 66 0.06 -12.49 -1.53
CA SER A 66 -0.58 -11.81 -2.64
C SER A 66 -0.97 -12.79 -3.74
N ALA A 67 -0.33 -13.94 -3.81
CA ALA A 67 -0.62 -14.92 -4.82
C ALA A 67 -1.72 -15.88 -4.42
N MET A 68 -2.10 -15.86 -3.16
CA MET A 68 -3.12 -16.77 -2.68
C MET A 68 -4.48 -16.22 -2.94
N GLU A 69 -5.33 -17.02 -3.41
CA GLU A 69 -6.68 -16.62 -3.65
C GLU A 69 -7.66 -17.26 -2.77
#